data_b95ee9faa6e1b33a1e0fbc9be267a9e8
#
_entry.id   b95ee9faa6e1b33a1e0fbc9be267a9e8
#
_cell.length_a   1.000
_cell.length_b   1.000
_cell.length_c   1.000
_cell.angle_alpha   90.00
_cell.angle_beta   90.00
_cell.angle_gamma   90.00
#
_symmetry.space_group_name_H-M   'P 1'
#
loop_
_entity.id
_entity.type
_entity.pdbx_description
1 polymer ?
#
loop_
_entity_poly.entity_id
_entity_poly.type
_entity_poly.pdbx_seq_one_letter_code
_entity_poly.pdbx_strand_id
1 'polypeptide(L)'
;MAEERLKDELQNITEQITKGHHFLLSGGAGSGKTYTLVQVVKWIIENYPSLQVACITYTNAAVKEIAERVNHDNLVVATIHDFLWDNIKNYQKELSQTVIRLLNMPDSGLHISGLDEIPVDYFCNRDKPVTISYQEHTNLKEGILSHDEVIVVAYEMFKEYKK
;
A
#
# COMPACT_ATOMS: atom_id res chain seq x y z
N MET A 1 -4.57 25.23 27.42
CA MET A 1 -3.17 24.95 27.03
C MET A 1 -3.02 23.74 26.11
N ALA A 2 -3.37 22.48 26.50
CA ALA A 2 -3.24 21.32 25.59
C ALA A 2 -4.25 21.36 24.41
N GLU A 3 -5.50 21.72 24.66
CA GLU A 3 -6.54 21.86 23.62
C GLU A 3 -6.26 23.04 22.65
N GLU A 4 -5.69 24.11 23.13
CA GLU A 4 -5.31 25.26 22.34
C GLU A 4 -4.17 24.91 21.36
N ARG A 5 -3.12 24.23 21.86
CA ARG A 5 -2.03 23.71 21.00
C ARG A 5 -2.54 22.76 19.92
N LEU A 6 -3.51 21.91 20.25
CA LEU A 6 -4.10 20.97 19.30
C LEU A 6 -4.90 21.71 18.22
N LYS A 7 -5.64 22.76 18.56
CA LYS A 7 -6.36 23.60 17.59
C LYS A 7 -5.39 24.30 16.64
N ASP A 8 -4.32 24.88 17.18
CA ASP A 8 -3.29 25.56 16.37
C ASP A 8 -2.59 24.57 15.42
N GLU A 9 -2.27 23.36 15.91
CA GLU A 9 -1.66 22.29 15.11
C GLU A 9 -2.59 21.83 13.98
N LEU A 10 -3.88 21.58 14.28
CA LEU A 10 -4.89 21.22 13.29
C LEU A 10 -5.08 22.34 12.25
N GLN A 11 -5.13 23.59 12.67
CA GLN A 11 -5.27 24.72 11.76
C GLN A 11 -4.08 24.81 10.80
N ASN A 12 -2.85 24.67 11.30
CA ASN A 12 -1.64 24.64 10.47
C ASN A 12 -1.69 23.50 9.44
N ILE A 13 -2.08 22.30 9.85
CA ILE A 13 -2.17 21.12 8.97
C ILE A 13 -3.22 21.35 7.88
N THR A 14 -4.41 21.82 8.26
CA THR A 14 -5.51 22.06 7.31
C THR A 14 -5.19 23.15 6.30
N GLU A 15 -4.42 24.18 6.70
CA GLU A 15 -3.89 25.18 5.77
C GLU A 15 -2.91 24.58 4.76
N GLN A 16 -2.01 23.67 5.18
CA GLN A 16 -1.09 22.99 4.25
C GLN A 16 -1.87 22.12 3.25
N ILE A 17 -2.87 21.38 3.72
CA ILE A 17 -3.74 20.56 2.87
C ILE A 17 -4.47 21.43 1.84
N THR A 18 -5.08 22.52 2.28
CA THR A 18 -5.80 23.45 1.39
C THR A 18 -4.90 24.06 0.31
N LYS A 19 -3.61 24.28 0.64
CA LYS A 19 -2.61 24.77 -0.32
C LYS A 19 -2.02 23.68 -1.21
N GLY A 20 -2.40 22.41 -1.01
CA GLY A 20 -1.84 21.25 -1.73
C GLY A 20 -0.40 20.94 -1.36
N HIS A 21 0.06 21.35 -0.20
CA HIS A 21 1.42 21.10 0.27
C HIS A 21 1.56 19.76 0.99
N HIS A 22 2.71 19.12 0.83
CA HIS A 22 3.11 18.00 1.66
C HIS A 22 3.62 18.50 3.02
N PHE A 23 3.36 17.73 4.06
CA PHE A 23 3.86 18.03 5.40
C PHE A 23 4.28 16.75 6.14
N LEU A 24 5.09 16.91 7.17
CA LEU A 24 5.52 15.85 8.07
C LEU A 24 5.10 16.21 9.50
N LEU A 25 4.25 15.35 10.09
CA LEU A 25 3.89 15.43 11.51
C LEU A 25 4.80 14.48 12.29
N SER A 26 5.71 15.05 13.09
CA SER A 26 6.63 14.27 13.94
C SER A 26 6.31 14.46 15.42
N GLY A 27 6.61 13.44 16.22
CA GLY A 27 6.41 13.49 17.67
C GLY A 27 6.75 12.16 18.33
N GLY A 28 7.09 12.18 19.61
CA GLY A 28 7.39 10.99 20.41
C GLY A 28 6.20 10.05 20.59
N ALA A 29 6.44 8.91 21.23
CA ALA A 29 5.36 8.01 21.66
C ALA A 29 4.41 8.76 22.62
N GLY A 30 3.11 8.57 22.47
CA GLY A 30 2.09 9.22 23.31
C GLY A 30 1.83 10.70 23.00
N SER A 31 2.47 11.31 21.99
CA SER A 31 2.26 12.72 21.63
C SER A 31 0.91 13.04 20.96
N GLY A 32 0.03 12.08 20.81
CA GLY A 32 -1.29 12.28 20.20
C GLY A 32 -1.33 12.21 18.66
N LYS A 33 -0.25 11.78 17.98
CA LYS A 33 -0.21 11.73 16.50
C LYS A 33 -1.40 11.03 15.85
N THR A 34 -1.78 9.85 16.36
CA THR A 34 -2.95 9.10 15.85
C THR A 34 -4.24 9.90 16.06
N TYR A 35 -4.37 10.58 17.18
CA TYR A 35 -5.52 11.45 17.43
C TYR A 35 -5.57 12.62 16.43
N THR A 36 -4.46 13.33 16.25
CA THR A 36 -4.35 14.43 15.26
C THR A 36 -4.66 13.91 13.85
N LEU A 37 -4.12 12.76 13.45
CA LEU A 37 -4.40 12.13 12.15
C LEU A 37 -5.90 11.89 11.96
N VAL A 38 -6.58 11.30 12.94
CA VAL A 38 -8.02 11.05 12.91
C VAL A 38 -8.81 12.36 12.75
N GLN A 39 -8.44 13.43 13.45
CA GLN A 39 -9.08 14.73 13.31
C GLN A 39 -8.87 15.34 11.91
N VAL A 40 -7.66 15.24 11.37
CA VAL A 40 -7.34 15.69 10.00
C VAL A 40 -8.14 14.92 8.96
N VAL A 41 -8.23 13.59 9.07
CA VAL A 41 -9.02 12.77 8.15
C VAL A 41 -10.49 13.13 8.19
N LYS A 42 -11.08 13.29 9.38
CA LYS A 42 -12.46 13.73 9.53
C LYS A 42 -12.69 15.10 8.88
N TRP A 43 -11.79 16.03 9.13
CA TRP A 43 -11.87 17.36 8.53
C TRP A 43 -11.80 17.31 7.00
N ILE A 44 -10.92 16.47 6.41
CA ILE A 44 -10.84 16.31 4.94
C ILE A 44 -12.16 15.77 4.40
N ILE A 45 -12.73 14.74 5.00
CA ILE A 45 -13.99 14.12 4.57
C ILE A 45 -15.14 15.13 4.63
N GLU A 46 -15.20 15.94 5.68
CA GLU A 46 -16.25 16.96 5.85
C GLU A 46 -16.13 18.11 4.85
N ASN A 47 -14.91 18.57 4.57
CA ASN A 47 -14.69 19.75 3.71
C ASN A 47 -14.50 19.39 2.23
N TYR A 48 -14.14 18.15 1.91
CA TYR A 48 -13.92 17.65 0.56
C TYR A 48 -14.63 16.30 0.33
N PRO A 49 -15.97 16.25 0.36
CA PRO A 49 -16.74 15.00 0.34
C PRO A 49 -16.62 14.20 -0.96
N SER A 50 -16.07 14.78 -2.01
CA SER A 50 -15.77 14.08 -3.28
C SER A 50 -14.40 13.41 -3.32
N LEU A 51 -13.52 13.68 -2.35
CA LEU A 51 -12.19 13.09 -2.31
C LEU A 51 -12.20 11.71 -1.68
N GLN A 52 -11.38 10.82 -2.24
CA GLN A 52 -11.00 9.55 -1.61
C GLN A 52 -9.74 9.77 -0.77
N VAL A 53 -9.76 9.31 0.47
CA VAL A 53 -8.63 9.41 1.41
C VAL A 53 -8.06 8.02 1.64
N ALA A 54 -6.75 7.87 1.54
CA ALA A 54 -6.05 6.63 1.90
C ALA A 54 -5.16 6.86 3.13
N CYS A 55 -5.42 6.10 4.19
CA CYS A 55 -4.54 6.01 5.36
C CYS A 55 -3.73 4.71 5.28
N ILE A 56 -2.44 4.84 5.01
CA ILE A 56 -1.54 3.70 4.86
C ILE A 56 -0.71 3.54 6.14
N THR A 57 -0.70 2.33 6.69
CA THR A 57 -0.01 2.01 7.95
C THR A 57 0.95 0.83 7.77
N TYR A 58 1.72 0.53 8.81
CA TYR A 58 2.58 -0.66 8.85
C TYR A 58 1.93 -1.88 9.51
N THR A 59 0.88 -1.68 10.35
CA THR A 59 0.35 -2.74 11.18
C THR A 59 -1.17 -2.84 11.10
N ASN A 60 -1.69 -4.06 11.15
CA ASN A 60 -3.13 -4.32 11.22
C ASN A 60 -3.79 -3.69 12.47
N ALA A 61 -3.06 -3.57 13.57
CA ALA A 61 -3.56 -2.90 14.77
C ALA A 61 -3.85 -1.41 14.50
N ALA A 62 -2.95 -0.70 13.79
CA ALA A 62 -3.17 0.69 13.42
C ALA A 62 -4.31 0.83 12.38
N VAL A 63 -4.42 -0.10 11.42
CA VAL A 63 -5.56 -0.15 10.49
C VAL A 63 -6.88 -0.20 11.26
N LYS A 64 -7.00 -1.15 12.19
CA LYS A 64 -8.21 -1.31 12.99
C LYS A 64 -8.53 -0.07 13.82
N GLU A 65 -7.52 0.50 14.51
CA GLU A 65 -7.68 1.69 15.34
C GLU A 65 -8.21 2.90 14.54
N ILE A 66 -7.66 3.15 13.34
CA ILE A 66 -8.07 4.28 12.50
C ILE A 66 -9.46 4.03 11.90
N ALA A 67 -9.70 2.83 11.38
CA ALA A 67 -10.99 2.46 10.78
C ALA A 67 -12.16 2.58 11.77
N GLU A 68 -11.98 2.10 13.01
CA GLU A 68 -12.99 2.20 14.07
C GLU A 68 -13.29 3.66 14.46
N ARG A 69 -12.29 4.55 14.41
CA ARG A 69 -12.44 5.96 14.81
C ARG A 69 -13.05 6.87 13.74
N VAL A 70 -12.91 6.50 12.45
CA VAL A 70 -13.37 7.35 11.35
C VAL A 70 -14.56 6.74 10.61
N ASN A 71 -14.60 5.46 10.36
CA ASN A 71 -15.67 4.70 9.69
C ASN A 71 -16.45 5.50 8.62
N HIS A 72 -15.86 5.68 7.44
CA HIS A 72 -16.45 6.45 6.35
C HIS A 72 -16.14 5.83 4.99
N ASP A 73 -17.10 5.85 4.05
CA ASP A 73 -16.99 5.20 2.72
C ASP A 73 -15.87 5.79 1.84
N ASN A 74 -15.55 7.06 2.04
CA ASN A 74 -14.47 7.74 1.30
C ASN A 74 -13.07 7.50 1.92
N LEU A 75 -12.96 6.70 2.98
CA LEU A 75 -11.71 6.39 3.64
C LEU A 75 -11.31 4.93 3.39
N VAL A 76 -10.14 4.75 2.78
CA VAL A 76 -9.46 3.46 2.72
C VAL A 76 -8.38 3.43 3.80
N VAL A 77 -8.44 2.47 4.70
CA VAL A 77 -7.38 2.22 5.69
C VAL A 77 -6.80 0.85 5.44
N ALA A 78 -5.51 0.78 5.17
CA ALA A 78 -4.85 -0.48 4.82
C ALA A 78 -3.40 -0.50 5.31
N THR A 79 -2.81 -1.69 5.40
CA THR A 79 -1.35 -1.79 5.47
C THR A 79 -0.75 -1.41 4.11
N ILE A 80 0.56 -1.05 4.09
CA ILE A 80 1.22 -0.74 2.83
C ILE A 80 1.17 -1.91 1.86
N HIS A 81 1.29 -3.14 2.35
CA HIS A 81 1.29 -4.35 1.52
C HIS A 81 -0.10 -4.60 0.93
N ASP A 82 -1.16 -4.51 1.75
CA ASP A 82 -2.54 -4.67 1.28
C ASP A 82 -2.92 -3.58 0.28
N PHE A 83 -2.52 -2.33 0.55
CA PHE A 83 -2.76 -1.22 -0.37
C PHE A 83 -2.08 -1.44 -1.72
N LEU A 84 -0.80 -1.85 -1.73
CA LEU A 84 -0.09 -2.15 -2.97
C LEU A 84 -0.72 -3.32 -3.71
N TRP A 85 -1.02 -4.41 -2.98
CA TRP A 85 -1.66 -5.59 -3.55
C TRP A 85 -3.02 -5.29 -4.18
N ASP A 86 -3.87 -4.54 -3.49
CA ASP A 86 -5.21 -4.16 -3.98
C ASP A 86 -5.16 -3.37 -5.28
N ASN A 87 -4.08 -2.59 -5.49
CA ASN A 87 -3.88 -1.81 -6.71
C ASN A 87 -3.35 -2.64 -7.89
N ILE A 88 -2.71 -3.80 -7.66
CA ILE A 88 -2.10 -4.62 -8.73
C ILE A 88 -2.81 -5.95 -8.99
N LYS A 89 -3.49 -6.53 -8.01
CA LYS A 89 -4.05 -7.90 -8.06
C LYS A 89 -4.98 -8.17 -9.24
N ASN A 90 -5.66 -7.17 -9.75
CA ASN A 90 -6.62 -7.32 -10.86
C ASN A 90 -5.94 -7.36 -12.24
N TYR A 91 -4.66 -7.02 -12.34
CA TYR A 91 -3.88 -6.98 -13.57
C TYR A 91 -3.03 -8.24 -13.72
N GLN A 92 -3.68 -9.42 -13.67
CA GLN A 92 -3.00 -10.71 -13.60
C GLN A 92 -2.04 -11.01 -14.76
N LYS A 93 -2.33 -10.51 -15.95
CA LYS A 93 -1.45 -10.69 -17.12
C LYS A 93 -0.15 -9.89 -16.94
N GLU A 94 -0.26 -8.62 -16.63
CA GLU A 94 0.85 -7.71 -16.39
C GLU A 94 1.66 -8.13 -15.15
N LEU A 95 0.93 -8.57 -14.12
CA LEU A 95 1.50 -9.09 -12.88
C LEU A 95 2.37 -10.34 -13.14
N SER A 96 1.84 -11.33 -13.88
CA SER A 96 2.59 -12.53 -14.25
C SER A 96 3.82 -12.20 -15.10
N GLN A 97 3.70 -11.29 -16.08
CA GLN A 97 4.81 -10.84 -16.91
C GLN A 97 5.90 -10.13 -16.09
N THR A 98 5.49 -9.27 -15.15
CA THR A 98 6.42 -8.57 -14.27
C THR A 98 7.15 -9.55 -13.34
N VAL A 99 6.44 -10.52 -12.74
CA VAL A 99 7.05 -11.55 -11.89
C VAL A 99 8.05 -12.40 -12.69
N ILE A 100 7.70 -12.86 -13.90
CA ILE A 100 8.62 -13.63 -14.76
C ILE A 100 9.86 -12.80 -15.12
N ARG A 101 9.69 -11.52 -15.47
CA ARG A 101 10.80 -10.61 -15.75
C ARG A 101 11.73 -10.47 -14.55
N LEU A 102 11.17 -10.26 -13.36
CA LEU A 102 11.93 -10.16 -12.12
C LEU A 102 12.67 -11.46 -11.78
N LEU A 103 12.04 -12.62 -11.96
CA LEU A 103 12.67 -13.94 -11.76
C LEU A 103 13.88 -14.17 -12.66
N ASN A 104 13.92 -13.55 -13.84
CA ASN A 104 15.04 -13.60 -14.79
C ASN A 104 16.06 -12.46 -14.62
N MET A 105 15.84 -11.55 -13.65
CA MET A 105 16.78 -10.47 -13.33
C MET A 105 17.67 -10.86 -12.15
N PRO A 106 19.00 -10.92 -12.31
CA PRO A 106 19.92 -11.39 -11.25
C PRO A 106 19.81 -10.62 -9.93
N ASP A 107 19.56 -9.30 -10.01
CA ASP A 107 19.56 -8.40 -8.84
C ASP A 107 18.16 -8.13 -8.28
N SER A 108 17.13 -8.83 -8.74
CA SER A 108 15.74 -8.59 -8.31
C SER A 108 15.44 -9.07 -6.88
N GLY A 109 16.23 -10.00 -6.39
CA GLY A 109 15.96 -10.72 -5.13
C GLY A 109 14.92 -11.85 -5.26
N LEU A 110 14.23 -11.97 -6.40
CA LEU A 110 13.26 -13.04 -6.68
C LEU A 110 13.96 -14.20 -7.40
N HIS A 111 13.82 -15.41 -6.89
CA HIS A 111 14.35 -16.60 -7.56
C HIS A 111 13.53 -17.85 -7.25
N ILE A 112 13.55 -18.81 -8.18
CA ILE A 112 12.98 -20.14 -7.98
C ILE A 112 14.13 -21.14 -7.92
N SER A 113 14.32 -21.79 -6.77
CA SER A 113 15.39 -22.77 -6.59
C SER A 113 15.32 -23.89 -7.62
N GLY A 114 16.45 -24.13 -8.33
CA GLY A 114 16.59 -25.17 -9.33
C GLY A 114 16.14 -24.77 -10.74
N LEU A 115 15.85 -23.48 -10.99
CA LEU A 115 15.60 -22.95 -12.32
C LEU A 115 16.48 -21.72 -12.53
N ASP A 116 17.34 -21.76 -13.56
CA ASP A 116 18.23 -20.66 -13.93
C ASP A 116 17.55 -19.66 -14.87
N GLU A 117 16.57 -20.12 -15.64
CA GLU A 117 15.77 -19.29 -16.54
C GLU A 117 14.29 -19.67 -16.48
N ILE A 118 13.44 -18.70 -16.36
CA ILE A 118 11.98 -18.88 -16.25
C ILE A 118 11.33 -18.57 -17.60
N PRO A 119 10.65 -19.54 -18.24
CA PRO A 119 9.94 -19.33 -19.49
C PRO A 119 8.86 -18.25 -19.38
N VAL A 120 8.64 -17.50 -20.48
CA VAL A 120 7.66 -16.41 -20.53
C VAL A 120 6.21 -16.84 -20.27
N ASP A 121 5.92 -18.12 -20.46
CA ASP A 121 4.63 -18.76 -20.25
C ASP A 121 4.56 -19.60 -18.97
N TYR A 122 5.53 -19.48 -18.07
CA TYR A 122 5.70 -20.30 -16.88
C TYR A 122 4.44 -20.43 -16.03
N PHE A 123 3.69 -19.35 -15.84
CA PHE A 123 2.44 -19.36 -15.08
C PHE A 123 1.21 -19.71 -15.94
N CYS A 124 1.32 -19.68 -17.26
CA CYS A 124 0.21 -19.92 -18.20
C CYS A 124 0.21 -21.33 -18.76
N ASN A 125 1.41 -21.92 -19.00
CA ASN A 125 1.58 -23.21 -19.66
C ASN A 125 1.61 -24.38 -18.65
N ARG A 126 0.58 -24.47 -17.82
CA ARG A 126 0.34 -25.56 -16.88
C ARG A 126 -1.04 -26.14 -17.10
N ASP A 127 -1.30 -27.35 -16.62
CA ASP A 127 -2.63 -27.97 -16.64
C ASP A 127 -3.73 -27.06 -16.07
N LYS A 128 -3.33 -26.19 -15.13
CA LYS A 128 -4.13 -25.07 -14.64
C LYS A 128 -3.28 -23.81 -14.62
N PRO A 129 -3.71 -22.72 -15.30
CA PRO A 129 -3.05 -21.42 -15.18
C PRO A 129 -2.93 -20.99 -13.72
N VAL A 130 -1.75 -20.50 -13.34
CA VAL A 130 -1.49 -20.03 -11.98
C VAL A 130 -1.90 -18.56 -11.89
N THR A 131 -2.77 -18.26 -10.95
CA THR A 131 -3.08 -16.89 -10.57
C THR A 131 -2.07 -16.40 -9.55
N ILE A 132 -1.40 -15.28 -9.81
CA ILE A 132 -0.50 -14.67 -8.84
C ILE A 132 -1.33 -14.21 -7.64
N SER A 133 -0.87 -14.55 -6.45
CA SER A 133 -1.52 -14.25 -5.18
C SER A 133 -0.52 -13.73 -4.15
N TYR A 134 -1.02 -13.20 -3.04
CA TYR A 134 -0.22 -12.64 -1.96
C TYR A 134 -0.57 -13.33 -0.63
N GLN A 135 0.45 -13.75 0.13
CA GLN A 135 0.33 -14.39 1.43
C GLN A 135 1.49 -13.99 2.36
N GLU A 136 1.46 -14.42 3.61
CA GLU A 136 2.54 -14.14 4.58
C GLU A 136 3.88 -14.78 4.21
N HIS A 137 3.87 -15.90 3.48
CA HIS A 137 5.07 -16.62 3.05
C HIS A 137 5.09 -16.80 1.53
N THR A 138 6.30 -16.83 0.99
CA THR A 138 6.51 -16.96 -0.46
C THR A 138 6.42 -18.40 -0.94
N ASN A 139 5.84 -18.59 -2.11
CA ASN A 139 5.99 -19.76 -2.95
C ASN A 139 5.91 -19.35 -4.42
N LEU A 140 7.00 -18.82 -4.94
CA LEU A 140 7.07 -18.31 -6.32
C LEU A 140 6.80 -19.37 -7.38
N LYS A 141 7.06 -20.69 -7.08
CA LYS A 141 6.67 -21.79 -7.97
C LYS A 141 5.17 -21.86 -8.20
N GLU A 142 4.38 -21.52 -7.19
CA GLU A 142 2.92 -21.50 -7.21
C GLU A 142 2.35 -20.09 -7.38
N GLY A 143 3.20 -19.12 -7.72
CA GLY A 143 2.79 -17.73 -7.92
C GLY A 143 2.37 -17.01 -6.63
N ILE A 144 2.87 -17.44 -5.47
CA ILE A 144 2.56 -16.81 -4.18
C ILE A 144 3.70 -15.85 -3.82
N LEU A 145 3.35 -14.57 -3.69
CA LEU A 145 4.25 -13.49 -3.27
C LEU A 145 4.13 -13.25 -1.77
N SER A 146 5.26 -13.00 -1.11
CA SER A 146 5.33 -12.52 0.28
C SER A 146 5.23 -10.98 0.36
N HIS A 147 5.32 -10.44 1.58
CA HIS A 147 5.33 -9.00 1.85
C HIS A 147 6.43 -8.27 1.06
N ASP A 148 7.66 -8.78 1.10
CA ASP A 148 8.79 -8.12 0.43
C ASP A 148 8.65 -8.15 -1.09
N GLU A 149 8.20 -9.25 -1.64
CA GLU A 149 8.04 -9.43 -3.08
C GLU A 149 6.91 -8.58 -3.65
N VAL A 150 5.80 -8.40 -2.91
CA VAL A 150 4.70 -7.51 -3.32
C VAL A 150 5.20 -6.08 -3.50
N ILE A 151 6.09 -5.59 -2.63
CA ILE A 151 6.66 -4.23 -2.75
C ILE A 151 7.46 -4.10 -4.04
N VAL A 152 8.35 -5.07 -4.31
CA VAL A 152 9.21 -5.06 -5.51
C VAL A 152 8.37 -5.15 -6.78
N VAL A 153 7.40 -6.07 -6.82
CA VAL A 153 6.53 -6.28 -7.97
C VAL A 153 5.66 -5.05 -8.22
N ALA A 154 5.05 -4.48 -7.19
CA ALA A 154 4.22 -3.28 -7.31
C ALA A 154 5.04 -2.08 -7.80
N TYR A 155 6.26 -1.89 -7.28
CA TYR A 155 7.17 -0.83 -7.73
C TYR A 155 7.46 -0.94 -9.23
N GLU A 156 7.82 -2.13 -9.72
CA GLU A 156 8.11 -2.34 -11.13
C GLU A 156 6.86 -2.19 -12.02
N MET A 157 5.71 -2.67 -11.57
CA MET A 157 4.45 -2.46 -12.29
C MET A 157 4.10 -0.96 -12.40
N PHE A 158 4.16 -0.20 -11.30
CA PHE A 158 3.87 1.23 -11.33
C PHE A 158 4.87 2.03 -12.17
N LYS A 159 6.13 1.61 -12.22
CA LYS A 159 7.16 2.24 -13.06
C LYS A 159 6.89 2.01 -14.55
N GLU A 160 6.49 0.81 -14.94
CA GLU A 160 6.25 0.42 -16.34
C GLU A 160 4.92 0.97 -16.87
N TYR A 161 3.87 0.95 -16.04
CA TYR A 161 2.50 1.30 -16.44
C TYR A 161 2.06 2.69 -15.95
N LYS A 162 3.02 3.59 -15.66
CA LYS A 162 2.73 5.02 -15.43
C LYS A 162 2.15 5.61 -16.73
N LYS A 163 0.85 5.72 -16.75
CA LYS A 163 0.11 6.58 -17.70
C LYS A 163 -0.67 7.64 -16.96
#